data_47fd6e82ae92817a50c534ae0313dc11
#
_entry.id   47fd6e82ae92817a50c534ae0313dc11
#
_cell.length_a   1.000
_cell.length_b   1.000
_cell.length_c   1.000
_cell.angle_alpha   90.00
_cell.angle_beta   90.00
_cell.angle_gamma   90.00
#
_symmetry.space_group_name_H-M   'P 1'
#
loop_
_entity.id
_entity.type
_entity.pdbx_description
1 polymer ?
#
loop_
_entity_poly.entity_id
_entity_poly.type
_entity_poly.pdbx_seq_one_letter_code
_entity_poly.pdbx_strand_id
1 'polypeptide(L)'
;MRFPNVRPDVKTAFEMYHSLTYFTSSDVKRLFGCAGSTAAKIVKMTRDEMARREIKMYCEHDNYLNKDVLYDMAGLDINSINKSYKMLERSSL
;
A
#
# COMPACT_ATOMS: atom_id res chain seq x y z
N MET A 1 -0.79 13.42 12.32
CA MET A 1 0.00 12.20 12.61
C MET A 1 0.93 11.92 11.42
N ARG A 2 2.18 11.64 11.71
CA ARG A 2 3.17 11.38 10.64
C ARG A 2 3.09 9.90 10.21
N PHE A 3 3.11 9.66 8.91
CA PHE A 3 3.15 8.29 8.38
C PHE A 3 4.44 7.59 8.86
N PRO A 4 4.34 6.33 9.31
CA PRO A 4 5.54 5.61 9.79
C PRO A 4 6.62 5.53 8.70
N ASN A 5 7.88 5.59 9.13
CA ASN A 5 9.02 5.55 8.22
C ASN A 5 9.35 4.12 7.82
N VAL A 6 8.47 3.52 7.01
CA VAL A 6 8.64 2.17 6.49
C VAL A 6 8.58 2.22 4.96
N ARG A 7 9.41 1.41 4.30
CA ARG A 7 9.44 1.36 2.85
C ARG A 7 9.34 -0.09 2.39
N PRO A 8 8.42 -0.40 1.48
CA PRO A 8 8.32 -1.76 0.96
C PRO A 8 9.38 -2.03 -0.10
N ASP A 9 9.64 -3.30 -0.33
CA ASP A 9 10.44 -3.75 -1.45
C ASP A 9 9.69 -3.47 -2.76
N VAL A 10 10.42 -3.05 -3.80
CA VAL A 10 9.83 -2.71 -5.11
C VAL A 10 9.05 -3.88 -5.69
N LYS A 11 9.63 -5.08 -5.63
CA LYS A 11 8.99 -6.28 -6.15
C LYS A 11 7.66 -6.58 -5.43
N THR A 12 7.67 -6.51 -4.11
CA THR A 12 6.49 -6.74 -3.30
C THR A 12 5.42 -5.68 -3.57
N ALA A 13 5.83 -4.41 -3.64
CA ALA A 13 4.91 -3.31 -3.92
C ALA A 13 4.25 -3.47 -5.29
N PHE A 14 5.03 -3.84 -6.29
CA PHE A 14 4.51 -4.07 -7.65
C PHE A 14 3.51 -5.23 -7.67
N GLU A 15 3.91 -6.38 -7.13
CA GLU A 15 3.09 -7.58 -7.17
C GLU A 15 1.78 -7.40 -6.40
N MET A 16 1.84 -6.81 -5.21
CA MET A 16 0.65 -6.59 -4.39
C MET A 16 -0.30 -5.59 -5.02
N TYR A 17 0.22 -4.52 -5.61
CA TYR A 17 -0.63 -3.52 -6.26
C TYR A 17 -1.43 -4.13 -7.41
N HIS A 18 -0.80 -4.97 -8.22
CA HIS A 18 -1.44 -5.57 -9.39
C HIS A 18 -2.27 -6.82 -9.08
N SER A 19 -1.98 -7.48 -7.95
CA SER A 19 -2.70 -8.70 -7.55
C SER A 19 -3.93 -8.44 -6.71
N LEU A 20 -3.92 -7.35 -5.93
CA LEU A 20 -4.97 -7.06 -4.96
C LEU A 20 -5.81 -5.86 -5.40
N THR A 21 -7.12 -6.00 -5.27
CA THR A 21 -8.05 -4.88 -5.49
C THR A 21 -8.09 -3.98 -4.27
N TYR A 22 -8.10 -4.58 -3.08
CA TYR A 22 -8.12 -3.87 -1.80
C TYR A 22 -7.08 -4.46 -0.88
N PHE A 23 -6.59 -3.65 0.07
CA PHE A 23 -5.62 -4.08 1.05
C PHE A 23 -6.27 -4.24 2.41
N THR A 24 -5.93 -5.33 3.12
CA THR A 24 -6.33 -5.55 4.51
C THR A 24 -5.16 -5.22 5.43
N SER A 25 -5.38 -5.28 6.75
CA SER A 25 -4.31 -5.06 7.71
C SER A 25 -3.17 -6.10 7.57
N SER A 26 -3.52 -7.35 7.24
CA SER A 26 -2.51 -8.39 6.96
C SER A 26 -1.68 -8.05 5.74
N ASP A 27 -2.32 -7.50 4.71
CA ASP A 27 -1.63 -7.07 3.50
C ASP A 27 -0.67 -5.91 3.78
N VAL A 28 -1.09 -4.97 4.63
CA VAL A 28 -0.23 -3.85 5.05
C VAL A 28 1.02 -4.36 5.76
N LYS A 29 0.86 -5.31 6.68
CA LYS A 29 1.99 -5.93 7.36
C LYS A 29 2.96 -6.56 6.36
N ARG A 30 2.44 -7.30 5.40
CA ARG A 30 3.25 -7.97 4.39
C ARG A 30 3.93 -6.98 3.45
N LEU A 31 3.22 -5.95 3.04
CA LEU A 31 3.75 -4.93 2.12
C LEU A 31 4.94 -4.19 2.72
N PHE A 32 4.80 -3.72 3.96
CA PHE A 32 5.80 -2.90 4.60
C PHE A 32 6.78 -3.70 5.47
N GLY A 33 6.50 -4.99 5.69
CA GLY A 33 7.35 -5.83 6.53
C GLY A 33 7.44 -5.30 7.96
N CYS A 34 6.35 -4.77 8.50
CA CYS A 34 6.35 -4.09 9.79
C CYS A 34 5.58 -4.89 10.85
N ALA A 35 5.74 -4.47 12.11
CA ALA A 35 5.01 -5.07 13.23
C ALA A 35 3.53 -4.70 13.17
N GLY A 36 2.70 -5.47 13.90
CA GLY A 36 1.26 -5.27 13.91
C GLY A 36 0.84 -3.88 14.41
N SER A 37 1.58 -3.32 15.38
CA SER A 37 1.28 -1.98 15.90
C SER A 37 1.50 -0.89 14.84
N THR A 38 2.57 -1.03 14.05
CA THR A 38 2.85 -0.09 12.94
C THR A 38 1.81 -0.25 11.83
N ALA A 39 1.45 -1.49 11.50
CA ALA A 39 0.42 -1.76 10.50
C ALA A 39 -0.92 -1.16 10.93
N ALA A 40 -1.28 -1.25 12.21
CA ALA A 40 -2.51 -0.67 12.73
C ALA A 40 -2.55 0.85 12.55
N LYS A 41 -1.42 1.53 12.78
CA LYS A 41 -1.31 2.97 12.54
C LYS A 41 -1.52 3.31 11.06
N ILE A 42 -0.89 2.55 10.18
CA ILE A 42 -1.02 2.77 8.73
C ILE A 42 -2.47 2.57 8.29
N VAL A 43 -3.12 1.52 8.76
CA VAL A 43 -4.52 1.24 8.45
C VAL A 43 -5.40 2.41 8.90
N LYS A 44 -5.24 2.87 10.14
CA LYS A 44 -6.02 3.97 10.67
C LYS A 44 -5.82 5.26 9.86
N MET A 45 -4.57 5.60 9.59
CA MET A 45 -4.25 6.80 8.81
C MET A 45 -4.82 6.74 7.40
N THR A 46 -4.74 5.57 6.76
CA THR A 46 -5.28 5.38 5.42
C THR A 46 -6.81 5.51 5.42
N ARG A 47 -7.47 4.93 6.40
CA ARG A 47 -8.93 5.03 6.51
C ARG A 47 -9.37 6.46 6.77
N ASP A 48 -8.65 7.20 7.61
CA ASP A 48 -8.94 8.60 7.88
C ASP A 48 -8.80 9.44 6.59
N GLU A 49 -7.76 9.15 5.80
CA GLU A 49 -7.55 9.84 4.53
C GLU A 49 -8.61 9.48 3.50
N MET A 50 -9.03 8.21 3.45
CA MET A 50 -10.13 7.79 2.58
C MET A 50 -11.42 8.54 2.92
N ALA A 51 -11.71 8.70 4.21
CA ALA A 51 -12.88 9.44 4.67
C ALA A 51 -12.77 10.92 4.28
N ARG A 52 -11.59 11.51 4.44
CA ARG A 52 -11.35 12.91 4.06
C ARG A 52 -11.54 13.15 2.58
N ARG A 53 -11.14 12.18 1.74
CA ARG A 53 -11.28 12.23 0.28
C ARG A 53 -12.65 11.78 -0.21
N GLU A 54 -13.52 11.36 0.70
CA GLU A 54 -14.86 10.85 0.39
C GLU A 54 -14.83 9.66 -0.58
N ILE A 55 -13.82 8.81 -0.43
CA ILE A 55 -13.68 7.63 -1.29
C ILE A 55 -14.63 6.54 -0.81
N LYS A 56 -15.47 6.05 -1.74
CA LYS A 56 -16.37 4.95 -1.48
C LYS A 56 -15.79 3.65 -2.02
N MET A 57 -15.81 2.63 -1.20
CA MET A 57 -15.39 1.28 -1.60
C MET A 57 -16.60 0.49 -2.06
N TYR A 58 -16.41 -0.34 -3.09
CA TYR A 58 -17.49 -1.22 -3.56
C TYR A 58 -17.84 -2.31 -2.55
N CYS A 59 -16.90 -2.64 -1.67
CA CYS A 59 -17.12 -3.54 -0.54
C CYS A 59 -17.29 -2.74 0.73
N GLU A 60 -18.39 -2.97 1.47
CA GLU A 60 -18.68 -2.26 2.71
C GLU A 60 -17.96 -2.87 3.91
N HIS A 61 -16.79 -3.44 3.71
CA HIS A 61 -15.98 -3.97 4.81
C HIS A 61 -15.05 -2.88 5.34
N ASP A 62 -15.17 -2.60 6.62
CA ASP A 62 -14.35 -1.58 7.29
C ASP A 62 -12.86 -1.90 7.28
N ASN A 63 -12.51 -3.15 6.94
CA ASN A 63 -11.12 -3.61 6.95
C ASN A 63 -10.41 -3.43 5.61
N TYR A 64 -11.13 -3.02 4.56
CA TYR A 64 -10.52 -2.85 3.24
C TYR A 64 -10.02 -1.43 3.03
N LEU A 65 -8.82 -1.31 2.47
CA LEU A 65 -8.20 -0.03 2.16
C LEU A 65 -8.09 0.15 0.66
N ASN A 66 -8.29 1.39 0.20
CA ASN A 66 -8.05 1.74 -1.19
C ASN A 66 -6.53 1.77 -1.43
N LYS A 67 -6.05 0.98 -2.37
CA LYS A 67 -4.61 0.84 -2.61
C LYS A 67 -3.96 2.15 -3.12
N ASP A 68 -4.69 2.93 -3.91
CA ASP A 68 -4.15 4.19 -4.43
C ASP A 68 -3.93 5.21 -3.32
N VAL A 69 -4.86 5.29 -2.36
CA VAL A 69 -4.71 6.16 -1.19
C VAL A 69 -3.55 5.70 -0.34
N LEU A 70 -3.45 4.39 -0.09
CA LEU A 70 -2.37 3.82 0.71
C LEU A 70 -1.00 4.13 0.09
N TYR A 71 -0.84 3.89 -1.21
CA TYR A 71 0.43 4.11 -1.90
C TYR A 71 0.77 5.61 -1.94
N ASP A 72 -0.22 6.45 -2.17
CA ASP A 72 -0.03 7.89 -2.16
C ASP A 72 0.48 8.40 -0.80
N MET A 73 -0.14 7.94 0.28
CA MET A 73 0.27 8.32 1.64
C MET A 73 1.66 7.83 1.99
N ALA A 74 2.03 6.65 1.48
CA ALA A 74 3.35 6.07 1.70
C ALA A 74 4.43 6.68 0.82
N GLY A 75 4.06 7.58 -0.09
CA GLY A 75 4.99 8.16 -1.03
C GLY A 75 5.41 7.23 -2.14
N LEU A 76 4.59 6.23 -2.44
CA LEU A 76 4.88 5.23 -3.48
C LEU A 76 4.18 5.62 -4.78
N ASP A 77 4.97 5.91 -5.81
CA ASP A 77 4.46 6.20 -7.14
C ASP A 77 4.44 4.92 -7.96
N ILE A 78 3.25 4.46 -8.32
CA ILE A 78 3.10 3.20 -9.05
C ILE A 78 3.81 3.24 -10.41
N ASN A 79 3.88 4.40 -11.05
CA ASN A 79 4.60 4.53 -12.33
C ASN A 79 6.09 4.29 -12.15
N SER A 80 6.69 4.86 -11.09
CA SER A 80 8.09 4.63 -10.73
C SER A 80 8.33 3.17 -10.34
N ILE A 81 7.40 2.57 -9.60
CA ILE A 81 7.47 1.16 -9.20
C ILE A 81 7.46 0.26 -10.44
N ASN A 82 6.57 0.54 -11.38
CA ASN A 82 6.50 -0.23 -12.64
C ASN A 82 7.80 -0.18 -13.42
N LYS A 83 8.40 1.01 -13.52
CA LYS A 83 9.69 1.19 -14.19
C LYS A 83 10.80 0.42 -13.49
N SER A 84 10.88 0.57 -12.17
CA SER A 84 11.90 -0.10 -11.37
C SER A 84 11.78 -1.62 -11.46
N TYR A 85 10.57 -2.14 -11.44
CA TYR A 85 10.32 -3.57 -11.57
C TYR A 85 10.78 -4.10 -12.93
N LYS A 86 10.48 -3.37 -14.01
CA LYS A 86 10.93 -3.76 -15.36
C LYS A 86 12.45 -3.79 -15.46
N MET A 87 13.12 -2.83 -14.82
CA MET A 87 14.59 -2.81 -14.79
C MET A 87 15.15 -4.00 -14.03
N LEU A 88 14.52 -4.39 -12.92
CA LEU A 88 14.92 -5.56 -12.15
C LEU A 88 14.76 -6.86 -12.97
N GLU A 89 13.66 -6.98 -13.73
CA GLU A 89 13.45 -8.13 -14.61
C GLU A 89 14.52 -8.24 -15.66
N ARG A 90 14.90 -7.12 -16.28
CA ARG A 90 15.97 -7.09 -17.28
C ARG A 90 17.33 -7.46 -16.68
N SER A 91 17.57 -7.06 -15.44
CA SER A 91 18.83 -7.37 -14.76
C SER A 91 18.94 -8.83 -14.36
N SER A 92 17.82 -9.53 -14.18
CA SER A 92 17.81 -10.94 -13.80
C SER A 92 17.94 -11.90 -15.00
N LEU A 93 17.95 -11.37 -16.19
CA LEU A 93 18.17 -12.18 -17.41
C LEU A 93 19.69 -12.25 -17.72
#